data_010cd526631fe65dd89aaedf6918507b
#
_entry.id   010cd526631fe65dd89aaedf6918507b
#
_cell.length_a   1.000
_cell.length_b   1.000
_cell.length_c   1.000
_cell.angle_alpha   90.00
_cell.angle_beta   90.00
_cell.angle_gamma   90.00
#
_symmetry.space_group_name_H-M   'P 1'
#
loop_
_entity.id
_entity.type
_entity.pdbx_description
1 polymer ?
#
loop_
_entity_poly.entity_id
_entity_poly.type
_entity_poly.pdbx_seq_one_letter_code
_entity_poly.pdbx_strand_id
1 'polypeptide(L)'
;MKYLFFLMCSVFLFGLQAQMNQTDAKGKKQGSWQKTYPNSSVLIYQGSFKDDQPIGVFNYYFPDGALKAKIEHGLPGGKSAVQLYFDNGQVLSDGFYKQEKKDSLWFNYAQSGELMSAENYKNDLLNGKALYYYKEGQVLEHKLQVERRVQYLDGKLHGKYQSYFYNGKLKQEGSYERGLKQGLWSEYNSKGVLIGTMKYVNDFLHGWVTTYDEAGNVLNKTLYLDGQKLSEKELTIYLSNCKARNIKPVE
;
A
#
# COMPACT_ATOMS: atom_id res chain seq x y z
N MET A 1 10.74 73.99 -43.79
CA MET A 1 10.08 72.64 -43.77
C MET A 1 11.13 71.58 -43.51
N LYS A 2 11.12 71.00 -42.30
CA LYS A 2 12.02 69.92 -41.90
C LYS A 2 11.19 68.64 -41.85
N TYR A 3 11.43 67.71 -42.74
CA TYR A 3 10.81 66.37 -42.71
C TYR A 3 11.55 65.49 -41.74
N LEU A 4 10.84 65.01 -40.67
CA LEU A 4 11.33 64.07 -39.69
C LEU A 4 10.95 62.68 -40.21
N PHE A 5 11.97 61.88 -40.60
CA PHE A 5 11.79 60.49 -41.00
C PHE A 5 11.72 59.62 -39.72
N PHE A 6 10.54 59.06 -39.39
CA PHE A 6 10.36 58.07 -38.33
C PHE A 6 10.74 56.69 -38.90
N LEU A 7 11.86 56.18 -38.48
CA LEU A 7 12.29 54.82 -38.81
C LEU A 7 11.54 53.86 -37.85
N MET A 8 10.51 53.18 -38.36
CA MET A 8 9.74 52.18 -37.60
C MET A 8 10.53 50.89 -37.58
N CYS A 9 11.27 50.62 -36.44
CA CYS A 9 12.02 49.40 -36.25
C CYS A 9 11.01 48.31 -35.82
N SER A 10 10.57 47.47 -36.77
CA SER A 10 9.76 46.30 -36.51
C SER A 10 10.64 45.21 -35.85
N VAL A 11 10.54 45.09 -34.52
CA VAL A 11 11.14 43.99 -33.80
C VAL A 11 10.33 42.71 -34.09
N PHE A 12 10.82 41.89 -35.00
CA PHE A 12 10.33 40.54 -35.18
C PHE A 12 10.74 39.73 -33.95
N LEU A 13 9.82 39.54 -32.99
CA LEU A 13 9.93 38.52 -31.94
C LEU A 13 9.78 37.15 -32.62
N PHE A 14 10.90 36.59 -33.07
CA PHE A 14 10.93 35.16 -33.34
C PHE A 14 10.70 34.44 -32.02
N GLY A 15 9.50 33.91 -31.81
CA GLY A 15 9.24 32.93 -30.75
C GLY A 15 10.20 31.75 -30.98
N LEU A 16 11.18 31.59 -30.11
CA LEU A 16 11.99 30.37 -30.04
C LEU A 16 11.03 29.21 -29.70
N GLN A 17 10.51 28.57 -30.74
CA GLN A 17 9.89 27.25 -30.56
C GLN A 17 11.00 26.32 -30.05
N ALA A 18 10.91 25.91 -28.76
CA ALA A 18 11.89 24.99 -28.19
C ALA A 18 11.89 23.72 -29.07
N GLN A 19 13.05 23.41 -29.66
CA GLN A 19 13.19 22.22 -30.49
C GLN A 19 12.99 20.99 -29.63
N MET A 20 12.13 20.08 -30.11
CA MET A 20 11.80 18.82 -29.42
C MET A 20 12.86 17.75 -29.72
N ASN A 21 13.08 16.83 -28.78
CA ASN A 21 13.91 15.63 -28.96
C ASN A 21 15.38 15.94 -29.32
N GLN A 22 15.97 16.95 -28.67
CA GLN A 22 17.34 17.37 -28.92
C GLN A 22 18.34 16.59 -28.07
N THR A 23 19.53 16.34 -28.67
CA THR A 23 20.71 15.84 -27.94
C THR A 23 21.83 16.87 -28.03
N ASP A 24 22.71 16.87 -27.03
CA ASP A 24 23.95 17.65 -27.05
C ASP A 24 25.04 17.00 -27.93
N ALA A 25 26.22 17.63 -28.03
CA ALA A 25 27.34 17.14 -28.80
C ALA A 25 27.89 15.76 -28.33
N LYS A 26 27.49 15.31 -27.10
CA LYS A 26 27.82 14.01 -26.54
C LYS A 26 26.71 12.98 -26.74
N GLY A 27 25.63 13.33 -27.48
CA GLY A 27 24.47 12.48 -27.70
C GLY A 27 23.50 12.39 -26.53
N LYS A 28 23.65 13.19 -25.46
CA LYS A 28 22.77 13.18 -24.29
C LYS A 28 21.53 13.99 -24.54
N LYS A 29 20.38 13.47 -24.10
CA LYS A 29 19.08 14.15 -24.20
C LYS A 29 19.05 15.45 -23.42
N GLN A 30 18.54 16.51 -24.07
CA GLN A 30 18.39 17.84 -23.51
C GLN A 30 17.00 18.43 -23.84
N GLY A 31 16.44 19.23 -22.92
CA GLY A 31 15.21 19.96 -23.15
C GLY A 31 13.96 19.07 -23.27
N SER A 32 12.96 19.54 -24.01
CA SER A 32 11.66 18.87 -24.15
C SER A 32 11.73 17.65 -25.06
N TRP A 33 11.14 16.55 -24.59
CA TRP A 33 11.10 15.25 -25.27
C TRP A 33 9.71 14.67 -25.32
N GLN A 34 9.40 14.01 -26.44
CA GLN A 34 8.19 13.22 -26.60
C GLN A 34 8.49 11.95 -27.43
N LYS A 35 7.68 10.91 -27.19
CA LYS A 35 7.72 9.67 -27.96
C LYS A 35 6.28 9.24 -28.24
N THR A 36 6.00 8.82 -29.49
CA THR A 36 4.69 8.29 -29.90
C THR A 36 4.71 6.77 -29.99
N TYR A 37 3.52 6.18 -29.94
CA TYR A 37 3.32 4.78 -30.28
C TYR A 37 3.67 4.53 -31.76
N PRO A 38 4.15 3.32 -32.13
CA PRO A 38 4.44 2.98 -33.52
C PRO A 38 3.20 3.20 -34.41
N ASN A 39 3.43 3.84 -35.55
CA ASN A 39 2.36 4.15 -36.54
C ASN A 39 1.17 4.95 -35.99
N SER A 40 1.39 5.78 -34.95
CA SER A 40 0.35 6.58 -34.30
C SER A 40 0.87 7.97 -33.97
N SER A 41 -0.04 8.95 -33.88
CA SER A 41 0.23 10.28 -33.32
C SER A 41 0.07 10.33 -31.79
N VAL A 42 -0.43 9.26 -31.17
CA VAL A 42 -0.65 9.18 -29.73
C VAL A 42 0.70 9.10 -29.01
N LEU A 43 0.88 9.94 -28.00
CA LEU A 43 2.09 9.95 -27.19
C LEU A 43 2.19 8.71 -26.31
N ILE A 44 3.39 8.12 -26.19
CA ILE A 44 3.76 7.21 -25.11
C ILE A 44 4.11 8.04 -23.88
N TYR A 45 4.92 9.08 -24.07
CA TYR A 45 5.27 10.03 -23.02
C TYR A 45 5.68 11.40 -23.57
N GLN A 46 5.61 12.40 -22.69
CA GLN A 46 6.25 13.69 -22.85
C GLN A 46 6.87 14.14 -21.54
N GLY A 47 7.99 14.86 -21.61
CA GLY A 47 8.71 15.37 -20.45
C GLY A 47 9.96 16.15 -20.86
N SER A 48 10.86 16.40 -19.91
CA SER A 48 12.12 17.09 -20.18
C SER A 48 13.31 16.35 -19.61
N PHE A 49 14.43 16.40 -20.34
CA PHE A 49 15.69 15.80 -19.91
C PHE A 49 16.76 16.87 -19.75
N LYS A 50 17.69 16.60 -18.84
CA LYS A 50 18.98 17.29 -18.72
C LYS A 50 20.08 16.23 -18.54
N ASP A 51 21.02 16.19 -19.48
CA ASP A 51 22.13 15.22 -19.50
C ASP A 51 21.66 13.75 -19.36
N ASP A 52 20.62 13.35 -20.14
CA ASP A 52 19.90 12.07 -20.09
C ASP A 52 19.07 11.84 -18.81
N GLN A 53 19.12 12.73 -17.82
CA GLN A 53 18.34 12.59 -16.60
C GLN A 53 16.96 13.24 -16.79
N PRO A 54 15.87 12.55 -16.50
CA PRO A 54 14.54 13.13 -16.52
C PRO A 54 14.43 14.20 -15.43
N ILE A 55 13.84 15.36 -15.78
CA ILE A 55 13.59 16.49 -14.87
C ILE A 55 12.16 16.98 -14.98
N GLY A 56 11.65 17.55 -13.88
CA GLY A 56 10.29 18.10 -13.84
C GLY A 56 9.23 17.02 -14.05
N VAL A 57 8.16 17.37 -14.76
CA VAL A 57 6.99 16.48 -14.93
C VAL A 57 7.09 15.67 -16.21
N PHE A 58 6.93 14.36 -16.08
CA PHE A 58 6.69 13.42 -17.18
C PHE A 58 5.25 12.94 -17.14
N ASN A 59 4.58 13.02 -18.28
CA ASN A 59 3.28 12.44 -18.52
C ASN A 59 3.41 11.23 -19.44
N TYR A 60 2.82 10.11 -19.04
CA TYR A 60 2.74 8.87 -19.83
C TYR A 60 1.30 8.61 -20.19
N TYR A 61 1.06 8.02 -21.34
CA TYR A 61 -0.28 7.84 -21.90
C TYR A 61 -0.54 6.38 -22.30
N PHE A 62 -1.77 5.99 -22.25
CA PHE A 62 -2.27 4.74 -22.83
C PHE A 62 -2.34 4.85 -24.38
N PRO A 63 -2.47 3.71 -25.11
CA PRO A 63 -2.60 3.74 -26.57
C PRO A 63 -3.81 4.51 -27.12
N ASP A 64 -4.87 4.68 -26.33
CA ASP A 64 -6.05 5.49 -26.65
C ASP A 64 -5.84 7.00 -26.39
N GLY A 65 -4.70 7.38 -25.81
CA GLY A 65 -4.34 8.75 -25.48
C GLY A 65 -4.73 9.19 -24.05
N ALA A 66 -5.41 8.34 -23.27
CA ALA A 66 -5.71 8.66 -21.88
C ALA A 66 -4.42 8.73 -21.03
N LEU A 67 -4.40 9.61 -20.03
CA LEU A 67 -3.26 9.75 -19.12
C LEU A 67 -3.10 8.48 -18.29
N LYS A 68 -1.91 7.83 -18.36
CA LYS A 68 -1.57 6.61 -17.65
C LYS A 68 -0.81 6.87 -16.36
N ALA A 69 0.14 7.82 -16.41
CA ALA A 69 0.94 8.18 -15.26
C ALA A 69 1.45 9.62 -15.35
N LYS A 70 1.56 10.28 -14.22
CA LYS A 70 2.26 11.55 -14.03
C LYS A 70 3.37 11.32 -13.01
N ILE A 71 4.61 11.63 -13.40
CA ILE A 71 5.78 11.50 -12.53
C ILE A 71 6.46 12.86 -12.44
N GLU A 72 6.55 13.40 -11.25
CA GLU A 72 7.31 14.61 -10.97
C GLU A 72 8.67 14.21 -10.40
N HIS A 73 9.70 14.35 -11.22
CA HIS A 73 11.07 13.96 -10.86
C HIS A 73 11.65 14.96 -9.86
N GLY A 74 12.11 14.42 -8.72
CA GLY A 74 12.87 15.19 -7.72
C GLY A 74 14.30 15.48 -8.17
N LEU A 75 15.09 16.04 -7.26
CA LEU A 75 16.52 16.20 -7.47
C LEU A 75 17.20 14.84 -7.70
N PRO A 76 18.33 14.78 -8.43
CA PRO A 76 19.09 13.56 -8.65
C PRO A 76 19.34 12.79 -7.34
N GLY A 77 18.99 11.50 -7.30
CA GLY A 77 19.06 10.64 -6.11
C GLY A 77 17.92 10.84 -5.10
N GLY A 78 17.04 11.80 -5.31
CA GLY A 78 15.84 12.04 -4.51
C GLY A 78 14.68 11.11 -4.86
N LYS A 79 13.49 11.44 -4.31
CA LYS A 79 12.24 10.75 -4.63
C LYS A 79 11.51 11.49 -5.74
N SER A 80 10.80 10.73 -6.57
CA SER A 80 9.87 11.26 -7.56
C SER A 80 8.45 11.04 -7.08
N ALA A 81 7.61 12.06 -7.11
CA ALA A 81 6.18 11.92 -6.85
C ALA A 81 5.51 11.25 -8.05
N VAL A 82 4.60 10.33 -7.79
CA VAL A 82 3.97 9.49 -8.80
C VAL A 82 2.46 9.50 -8.62
N GLN A 83 1.74 9.68 -9.72
CA GLN A 83 0.30 9.41 -9.82
C GLN A 83 0.09 8.46 -11.00
N LEU A 84 -0.57 7.34 -10.74
CA LEU A 84 -0.99 6.36 -11.73
C LEU A 84 -2.50 6.50 -11.92
N TYR A 85 -2.97 6.25 -13.13
CA TYR A 85 -4.38 6.42 -13.49
C TYR A 85 -4.96 5.16 -14.10
N PHE A 86 -6.24 4.95 -13.89
CA PHE A 86 -7.07 4.06 -14.69
C PHE A 86 -7.30 4.66 -16.08
N ASP A 87 -7.76 3.86 -17.02
CA ASP A 87 -8.14 4.28 -18.38
C ASP A 87 -9.29 5.29 -18.41
N ASN A 88 -10.17 5.26 -17.40
CA ASN A 88 -11.25 6.26 -17.23
C ASN A 88 -10.79 7.60 -16.64
N GLY A 89 -9.47 7.79 -16.41
CA GLY A 89 -8.87 9.02 -15.87
C GLY A 89 -8.92 9.17 -14.34
N GLN A 90 -9.52 8.23 -13.62
CA GLN A 90 -9.48 8.22 -12.15
C GLN A 90 -8.11 7.79 -11.64
N VAL A 91 -7.68 8.35 -10.49
CA VAL A 91 -6.43 7.95 -9.86
C VAL A 91 -6.51 6.49 -9.43
N LEU A 92 -5.56 5.67 -9.89
CA LEU A 92 -5.36 4.29 -9.46
C LEU A 92 -4.53 4.23 -8.18
N SER A 93 -3.43 5.00 -8.15
CA SER A 93 -2.48 4.96 -7.04
C SER A 93 -1.60 6.20 -7.07
N ASP A 94 -1.22 6.70 -5.90
CA ASP A 94 -0.22 7.77 -5.77
C ASP A 94 0.76 7.50 -4.64
N GLY A 95 1.98 8.01 -4.78
CA GLY A 95 3.06 7.80 -3.83
C GLY A 95 4.40 8.31 -4.34
N PHE A 96 5.46 7.64 -3.93
CA PHE A 96 6.82 8.04 -4.28
C PHE A 96 7.63 6.87 -4.83
N TYR A 97 8.39 7.13 -5.88
CA TYR A 97 9.50 6.28 -6.31
C TYR A 97 10.83 6.81 -5.78
N LYS A 98 11.70 5.90 -5.41
CA LYS A 98 13.13 6.14 -5.19
C LYS A 98 13.90 5.14 -6.03
N GLN A 99 14.72 5.62 -6.98
CA GLN A 99 15.43 4.75 -7.94
C GLN A 99 14.47 3.78 -8.66
N GLU A 100 13.35 4.32 -9.18
CA GLU A 100 12.28 3.60 -9.91
C GLU A 100 11.54 2.51 -9.10
N LYS A 101 11.77 2.42 -7.78
CA LYS A 101 11.10 1.50 -6.85
C LYS A 101 10.14 2.24 -5.94
N LYS A 102 9.01 1.61 -5.62
CA LYS A 102 8.08 2.13 -4.61
C LYS A 102 8.80 2.35 -3.28
N ASP A 103 8.63 3.54 -2.71
CA ASP A 103 9.22 3.95 -1.44
C ASP A 103 8.23 4.83 -0.68
N SER A 104 8.26 4.77 0.66
CA SER A 104 7.36 5.55 1.53
C SER A 104 5.88 5.15 1.39
N LEU A 105 4.98 6.07 1.73
CA LEU A 105 3.54 5.87 1.74
C LEU A 105 2.98 5.92 0.32
N TRP A 106 2.14 4.94 0.01
CA TRP A 106 1.34 4.81 -1.20
C TRP A 106 -0.13 4.70 -0.85
N PHE A 107 -0.96 5.42 -1.59
CA PHE A 107 -2.40 5.31 -1.56
C PHE A 107 -2.88 4.57 -2.80
N ASN A 108 -3.82 3.64 -2.65
CA ASN A 108 -4.42 2.90 -3.75
C ASN A 108 -5.94 3.10 -3.71
N TYR A 109 -6.52 3.32 -4.88
CA TYR A 109 -7.93 3.67 -5.03
C TYR A 109 -8.65 2.65 -5.91
N ALA A 110 -9.95 2.50 -5.71
CA ALA A 110 -10.83 1.81 -6.63
C ALA A 110 -11.09 2.68 -7.88
N GLN A 111 -11.59 2.08 -8.96
CA GLN A 111 -11.95 2.80 -10.18
C GLN A 111 -13.08 3.82 -9.98
N SER A 112 -13.86 3.69 -8.91
CA SER A 112 -14.85 4.65 -8.42
C SER A 112 -14.24 5.89 -7.73
N GLY A 113 -12.92 5.87 -7.44
CA GLY A 113 -12.19 6.92 -6.72
C GLY A 113 -12.10 6.72 -5.20
N GLU A 114 -12.67 5.64 -4.66
CA GLU A 114 -12.62 5.34 -3.22
C GLU A 114 -11.24 4.89 -2.79
N LEU A 115 -10.76 5.36 -1.63
CA LEU A 115 -9.50 4.90 -1.04
C LEU A 115 -9.64 3.45 -0.55
N MET A 116 -8.81 2.56 -1.11
CA MET A 116 -8.80 1.13 -0.77
C MET A 116 -7.72 0.77 0.23
N SER A 117 -6.55 1.41 0.13
CA SER A 117 -5.45 1.16 1.05
C SER A 117 -4.48 2.33 1.16
N ALA A 118 -3.76 2.37 2.28
CA ALA A 118 -2.60 3.21 2.52
C ALA A 118 -1.46 2.31 3.01
N GLU A 119 -0.40 2.18 2.22
CA GLU A 119 0.62 1.16 2.37
C GLU A 119 2.02 1.76 2.36
N ASN A 120 2.87 1.37 3.30
CA ASN A 120 4.26 1.79 3.29
C ASN A 120 5.13 0.80 2.54
N TYR A 121 5.98 1.33 1.66
CA TYR A 121 6.92 0.58 0.84
C TYR A 121 8.37 0.99 1.11
N LYS A 122 9.27 0.05 0.90
CA LYS A 122 10.71 0.26 0.82
C LYS A 122 11.27 -0.66 -0.27
N ASN A 123 11.84 -0.09 -1.33
CA ASN A 123 12.40 -0.84 -2.47
C ASN A 123 11.39 -1.85 -3.06
N ASP A 124 10.16 -1.43 -3.37
CA ASP A 124 9.02 -2.21 -3.88
C ASP A 124 8.40 -3.22 -2.90
N LEU A 125 8.99 -3.43 -1.73
CA LEU A 125 8.45 -4.33 -0.73
C LEU A 125 7.60 -3.56 0.28
N LEU A 126 6.45 -4.12 0.68
CA LEU A 126 5.68 -3.62 1.81
C LEU A 126 6.56 -3.62 3.06
N ASN A 127 6.69 -2.45 3.70
CA ASN A 127 7.56 -2.28 4.86
C ASN A 127 7.01 -1.18 5.78
N GLY A 128 6.59 -1.54 6.97
CA GLY A 128 5.93 -0.65 7.91
C GLY A 128 4.42 -0.87 7.99
N LYS A 129 3.69 0.16 8.42
CA LYS A 129 2.24 0.11 8.63
C LYS A 129 1.48 0.13 7.30
N ALA A 130 0.39 -0.66 7.22
CA ALA A 130 -0.58 -0.58 6.15
C ALA A 130 -2.00 -0.57 6.72
N LEU A 131 -2.87 0.21 6.07
CA LEU A 131 -4.29 0.32 6.35
C LEU A 131 -5.06 -0.14 5.10
N TYR A 132 -6.08 -0.94 5.31
CA TYR A 132 -7.03 -1.34 4.29
C TYR A 132 -8.42 -0.87 4.72
N TYR A 133 -9.22 -0.44 3.75
CA TYR A 133 -10.52 0.16 4.00
C TYR A 133 -11.64 -0.66 3.39
N TYR A 134 -12.80 -0.62 4.01
CA TYR A 134 -14.01 -1.17 3.42
C TYR A 134 -14.40 -0.38 2.17
N LYS A 135 -14.99 -1.08 1.19
CA LYS A 135 -15.58 -0.43 0.02
C LYS A 135 -16.83 0.36 0.44
N GLU A 136 -17.09 1.46 -0.26
CA GLU A 136 -18.35 2.19 -0.13
C GLU A 136 -19.54 1.24 -0.36
N GLY A 137 -20.65 1.49 0.32
CA GLY A 137 -21.80 0.57 0.33
C GLY A 137 -21.69 -0.59 1.33
N GLN A 138 -20.50 -0.87 1.87
CA GLN A 138 -20.32 -1.78 3.00
C GLN A 138 -20.37 -1.07 4.35
N VAL A 139 -20.44 0.27 4.35
CA VAL A 139 -20.42 1.12 5.54
C VAL A 139 -21.68 1.97 5.61
N LEU A 140 -22.34 2.03 6.79
CA LEU A 140 -23.66 2.63 6.97
C LEU A 140 -23.70 4.16 6.83
N GLU A 141 -22.56 4.88 6.78
CA GLU A 141 -22.54 6.35 6.88
C GLU A 141 -21.60 7.03 5.87
N HIS A 142 -21.30 6.44 4.72
CA HIS A 142 -20.35 6.99 3.71
C HIS A 142 -19.01 7.47 4.31
N LYS A 143 -18.59 6.89 5.44
CA LYS A 143 -17.34 7.19 6.11
C LYS A 143 -16.26 6.20 5.68
N LEU A 144 -15.05 6.70 5.49
CA LEU A 144 -13.88 5.88 5.30
C LEU A 144 -13.65 5.02 6.55
N GLN A 145 -14.00 3.73 6.47
CA GLN A 145 -13.91 2.79 7.58
C GLN A 145 -12.76 1.81 7.37
N VAL A 146 -11.85 1.74 8.35
CA VAL A 146 -10.75 0.78 8.33
C VAL A 146 -11.30 -0.64 8.50
N GLU A 147 -10.96 -1.53 7.55
CA GLU A 147 -11.18 -2.97 7.62
C GLU A 147 -10.10 -3.66 8.45
N ARG A 148 -8.82 -3.29 8.19
CA ARG A 148 -7.69 -3.87 8.92
C ARG A 148 -6.48 -2.95 8.97
N ARG A 149 -5.77 -3.05 10.07
CA ARG A 149 -4.45 -2.44 10.31
C ARG A 149 -3.44 -3.54 10.47
N VAL A 150 -2.36 -3.47 9.70
CA VAL A 150 -1.31 -4.48 9.71
C VAL A 150 0.06 -3.82 9.65
N GLN A 151 1.08 -4.61 9.93
CA GLN A 151 2.47 -4.21 9.74
C GLN A 151 3.18 -5.23 8.85
N TYR A 152 4.12 -4.76 8.07
CA TYR A 152 4.95 -5.57 7.20
C TYR A 152 6.42 -5.32 7.49
N LEU A 153 7.21 -6.35 7.31
CA LEU A 153 8.67 -6.29 7.26
C LEU A 153 9.11 -7.08 6.02
N ASP A 154 9.77 -6.39 5.08
CA ASP A 154 10.29 -6.96 3.83
C ASP A 154 9.25 -7.82 3.08
N GLY A 155 8.04 -7.27 2.92
CA GLY A 155 6.92 -7.88 2.21
C GLY A 155 6.11 -8.92 3.00
N LYS A 156 6.52 -9.27 4.21
CA LYS A 156 5.82 -10.26 5.05
C LYS A 156 5.10 -9.59 6.21
N LEU A 157 3.93 -10.09 6.59
CA LEU A 157 3.23 -9.66 7.80
C LEU A 157 4.15 -9.81 9.02
N HIS A 158 4.28 -8.74 9.81
CA HIS A 158 5.14 -8.72 10.99
C HIS A 158 4.61 -7.72 12.02
N GLY A 159 4.57 -8.11 13.30
CA GLY A 159 4.03 -7.27 14.36
C GLY A 159 2.51 -7.29 14.45
N LYS A 160 1.91 -6.21 14.95
CA LYS A 160 0.49 -6.17 15.32
C LYS A 160 -0.42 -6.27 14.10
N TYR A 161 -1.46 -7.10 14.23
CA TYR A 161 -2.59 -7.24 13.33
C TYR A 161 -3.88 -6.85 14.05
N GLN A 162 -4.74 -6.09 13.40
CA GLN A 162 -6.09 -5.77 13.86
C GLN A 162 -7.03 -5.73 12.66
N SER A 163 -8.17 -6.40 12.76
CA SER A 163 -9.29 -6.24 11.83
C SER A 163 -10.52 -5.72 12.56
N TYR A 164 -11.39 -5.07 11.83
CA TYR A 164 -12.55 -4.39 12.37
C TYR A 164 -13.80 -4.83 11.61
N PHE A 165 -14.95 -4.75 12.24
CA PHE A 165 -16.25 -4.79 11.59
C PHE A 165 -16.53 -3.47 10.87
N TYR A 166 -17.48 -3.48 9.92
CA TYR A 166 -17.92 -2.27 9.21
C TYR A 166 -18.46 -1.16 10.12
N ASN A 167 -18.90 -1.50 11.35
CA ASN A 167 -19.30 -0.53 12.38
C ASN A 167 -18.11 0.03 13.20
N GLY A 168 -16.87 -0.27 12.81
CA GLY A 168 -15.64 0.20 13.44
C GLY A 168 -15.21 -0.55 14.69
N LYS A 169 -16.01 -1.50 15.19
CA LYS A 169 -15.61 -2.31 16.34
C LYS A 169 -14.57 -3.33 15.97
N LEU A 170 -13.65 -3.61 16.89
CA LEU A 170 -12.60 -4.61 16.72
C LEU A 170 -13.24 -5.97 16.47
N LYS A 171 -12.77 -6.69 15.44
CA LYS A 171 -13.19 -8.03 15.07
C LYS A 171 -12.19 -9.07 15.53
N GLN A 172 -10.90 -8.80 15.29
CA GLN A 172 -9.82 -9.71 15.64
C GLN A 172 -8.53 -8.92 15.88
N GLU A 173 -7.72 -9.34 16.84
CA GLU A 173 -6.36 -8.85 16.98
C GLU A 173 -5.39 -9.95 17.38
N GLY A 174 -4.12 -9.74 17.04
CA GLY A 174 -3.02 -10.64 17.33
C GLY A 174 -1.72 -10.08 16.76
N SER A 175 -0.77 -10.97 16.57
CA SER A 175 0.50 -10.61 15.95
C SER A 175 0.99 -11.65 14.96
N TYR A 176 1.80 -11.18 14.01
CA TYR A 176 2.53 -12.00 13.06
C TYR A 176 4.04 -11.87 13.28
N GLU A 177 4.76 -12.94 13.04
CA GLU A 177 6.21 -12.93 12.92
C GLU A 177 6.60 -13.57 11.60
N ARG A 178 7.23 -12.79 10.70
CA ARG A 178 7.67 -13.23 9.36
C ARG A 178 6.59 -13.90 8.51
N GLY A 179 5.35 -13.45 8.64
CA GLY A 179 4.20 -13.94 7.90
C GLY A 179 3.38 -15.01 8.63
N LEU A 180 3.83 -15.52 9.78
CA LEU A 180 3.18 -16.57 10.55
C LEU A 180 2.49 -15.96 11.78
N LYS A 181 1.30 -16.44 12.14
CA LYS A 181 0.61 -16.05 13.37
C LYS A 181 1.45 -16.48 14.60
N GLN A 182 1.57 -15.55 15.55
CA GLN A 182 2.35 -15.76 16.76
C GLN A 182 1.65 -15.17 17.98
N GLY A 183 1.77 -15.83 19.14
CA GLY A 183 1.24 -15.35 20.40
C GLY A 183 -0.27 -15.45 20.53
N LEU A 184 -0.83 -14.64 21.43
CA LEU A 184 -2.26 -14.61 21.72
C LEU A 184 -3.02 -13.87 20.63
N TRP A 185 -4.13 -14.47 20.18
CA TRP A 185 -5.12 -13.92 19.30
C TRP A 185 -6.46 -13.83 20.02
N SER A 186 -7.17 -12.73 19.78
CA SER A 186 -8.49 -12.46 20.36
C SER A 186 -9.50 -12.19 19.26
N GLU A 187 -10.70 -12.72 19.42
CA GLU A 187 -11.84 -12.52 18.52
C GLU A 187 -13.00 -11.89 19.26
N TYR A 188 -13.68 -10.98 18.58
CA TYR A 188 -14.80 -10.21 19.12
C TYR A 188 -16.02 -10.32 18.20
N ASN A 189 -17.21 -10.21 18.76
CA ASN A 189 -18.44 -10.07 17.97
C ASN A 189 -18.66 -8.61 17.51
N SER A 190 -19.66 -8.39 16.66
CA SER A 190 -20.01 -7.05 16.14
C SER A 190 -20.50 -6.06 17.18
N LYS A 191 -20.80 -6.52 18.40
CA LYS A 191 -21.11 -5.67 19.58
C LYS A 191 -19.82 -5.23 20.31
N GLY A 192 -18.64 -5.83 19.97
CA GLY A 192 -17.35 -5.58 20.60
C GLY A 192 -17.10 -6.45 21.84
N VAL A 193 -17.88 -7.52 22.04
CA VAL A 193 -17.70 -8.46 23.13
C VAL A 193 -16.68 -9.51 22.72
N LEU A 194 -15.74 -9.85 23.60
CA LEU A 194 -14.77 -10.94 23.42
C LEU A 194 -15.52 -12.27 23.35
N ILE A 195 -15.33 -13.02 22.25
CA ILE A 195 -15.96 -14.32 22.03
C ILE A 195 -14.95 -15.47 21.96
N GLY A 196 -13.65 -15.18 21.81
CA GLY A 196 -12.64 -16.21 21.75
C GLY A 196 -11.24 -15.70 21.96
N THR A 197 -10.40 -16.58 22.55
CA THR A 197 -8.95 -16.40 22.59
C THR A 197 -8.26 -17.68 22.16
N MET A 198 -7.14 -17.54 21.46
CA MET A 198 -6.36 -18.67 20.95
C MET A 198 -4.89 -18.29 20.88
N LYS A 199 -4.02 -19.24 21.12
CA LYS A 199 -2.58 -19.01 21.05
C LYS A 199 -1.99 -19.74 19.85
N TYR A 200 -1.13 -19.03 19.13
CA TYR A 200 -0.42 -19.56 17.97
C TYR A 200 1.09 -19.57 18.19
N VAL A 201 1.73 -20.59 17.66
CA VAL A 201 3.18 -20.68 17.46
C VAL A 201 3.40 -21.08 16.02
N ASN A 202 3.97 -20.17 15.19
CA ASN A 202 4.25 -20.39 13.77
C ASN A 202 3.02 -20.89 12.98
N ASP A 203 1.86 -20.22 13.10
CA ASP A 203 0.54 -20.56 12.52
C ASP A 203 -0.16 -21.78 13.12
N PHE A 204 0.49 -22.56 13.97
CA PHE A 204 -0.14 -23.67 14.63
C PHE A 204 -0.77 -23.25 15.95
N LEU A 205 -1.99 -23.71 16.23
CA LEU A 205 -2.59 -23.58 17.55
C LEU A 205 -1.71 -24.31 18.58
N HIS A 206 -1.26 -23.59 19.60
CA HIS A 206 -0.40 -24.13 20.63
C HIS A 206 -0.70 -23.46 21.97
N GLY A 207 -1.54 -24.10 22.75
CA GLY A 207 -2.12 -23.56 23.98
C GLY A 207 -3.63 -23.71 24.02
N TRP A 208 -4.25 -22.99 24.93
CA TRP A 208 -5.69 -23.03 25.12
C TRP A 208 -6.41 -22.19 24.03
N VAL A 209 -7.41 -22.82 23.42
CA VAL A 209 -8.48 -22.14 22.68
C VAL A 209 -9.67 -22.05 23.61
N THR A 210 -10.08 -20.83 23.93
CA THR A 210 -11.20 -20.55 24.85
C THR A 210 -12.26 -19.77 24.11
N THR A 211 -13.53 -20.17 24.23
CA THR A 211 -14.67 -19.43 23.73
C THR A 211 -15.55 -18.93 24.88
N TYR A 212 -16.19 -17.80 24.69
CA TYR A 212 -16.96 -17.11 25.71
C TYR A 212 -18.38 -16.80 25.24
N ASP A 213 -19.32 -16.73 26.17
CA ASP A 213 -20.64 -16.15 25.94
C ASP A 213 -20.61 -14.62 26.00
N GLU A 214 -21.76 -13.97 25.72
CA GLU A 214 -21.86 -12.50 25.76
C GLU A 214 -21.67 -11.92 27.18
N ALA A 215 -21.82 -12.71 28.23
CA ALA A 215 -21.58 -12.31 29.63
C ALA A 215 -20.11 -12.51 30.07
N GLY A 216 -19.26 -13.10 29.20
CA GLY A 216 -17.85 -13.37 29.47
C GLY A 216 -17.60 -14.71 30.18
N ASN A 217 -18.62 -15.58 30.33
CA ASN A 217 -18.43 -16.90 30.89
C ASN A 217 -17.80 -17.81 29.84
N VAL A 218 -16.94 -18.74 30.30
CA VAL A 218 -16.31 -19.73 29.43
C VAL A 218 -17.36 -20.72 28.94
N LEU A 219 -17.58 -20.79 27.64
CA LEU A 219 -18.41 -21.79 26.97
C LEU A 219 -17.65 -23.09 26.70
N ASN A 220 -16.40 -22.95 26.22
CA ASN A 220 -15.55 -24.07 25.89
C ASN A 220 -14.09 -23.72 26.08
N LYS A 221 -13.28 -24.73 26.50
CA LYS A 221 -11.83 -24.60 26.62
C LYS A 221 -11.17 -25.87 26.13
N THR A 222 -10.35 -25.78 25.12
CA THR A 222 -9.70 -26.93 24.48
C THR A 222 -8.21 -26.65 24.35
N LEU A 223 -7.39 -27.63 24.71
CA LEU A 223 -5.94 -27.51 24.55
C LEU A 223 -5.49 -28.07 23.20
N TYR A 224 -4.65 -27.30 22.54
CA TYR A 224 -3.96 -27.68 21.30
C TYR A 224 -2.45 -27.72 21.54
N LEU A 225 -1.79 -28.76 21.00
CA LEU A 225 -0.33 -28.85 20.94
C LEU A 225 0.06 -29.02 19.46
N ASP A 226 0.85 -28.08 18.93
CA ASP A 226 1.34 -28.09 17.57
C ASP A 226 0.24 -28.30 16.50
N GLY A 227 -0.90 -27.64 16.69
CA GLY A 227 -2.07 -27.72 15.82
C GLY A 227 -3.01 -28.89 16.09
N GLN A 228 -2.65 -29.83 16.94
CA GLN A 228 -3.47 -30.97 17.24
C GLN A 228 -4.30 -30.75 18.52
N LYS A 229 -5.61 -30.98 18.40
CA LYS A 229 -6.55 -30.92 19.52
C LYS A 229 -6.34 -32.15 20.43
N LEU A 230 -6.15 -31.92 21.73
CA LEU A 230 -6.12 -33.03 22.70
C LEU A 230 -7.55 -33.49 23.03
N SER A 231 -7.76 -34.80 23.03
CA SER A 231 -8.94 -35.42 23.63
C SER A 231 -8.88 -35.29 25.16
N GLU A 232 -10.00 -35.53 25.84
CA GLU A 232 -10.07 -35.48 27.32
C GLU A 232 -9.05 -36.43 27.98
N LYS A 233 -8.86 -37.64 27.42
CA LYS A 233 -7.89 -38.60 27.89
C LYS A 233 -6.45 -38.10 27.75
N GLU A 234 -6.11 -37.58 26.56
CA GLU A 234 -4.78 -37.04 26.32
C GLU A 234 -4.49 -35.79 27.16
N LEU A 235 -5.49 -34.93 27.36
CA LEU A 235 -5.39 -33.78 28.25
C LEU A 235 -5.09 -34.19 29.69
N THR A 236 -5.81 -35.22 30.21
CA THR A 236 -5.59 -35.74 31.55
C THR A 236 -4.16 -36.28 31.71
N ILE A 237 -3.68 -37.01 30.73
CA ILE A 237 -2.30 -37.55 30.72
C ILE A 237 -1.30 -36.40 30.66
N TYR A 238 -1.51 -35.44 29.79
CA TYR A 238 -0.64 -34.27 29.64
C TYR A 238 -0.51 -33.47 30.94
N LEU A 239 -1.64 -33.14 31.57
CA LEU A 239 -1.66 -32.37 32.82
C LEU A 239 -1.00 -33.16 34.00
N SER A 240 -1.20 -34.48 34.09
CA SER A 240 -0.55 -35.30 35.08
C SER A 240 0.97 -35.36 34.89
N ASN A 241 1.43 -35.45 33.64
CA ASN A 241 2.86 -35.44 33.33
C ASN A 241 3.49 -34.07 33.64
N CYS A 242 2.81 -32.95 33.36
CA CYS A 242 3.26 -31.63 33.74
C CYS A 242 3.42 -31.51 35.26
N LYS A 243 2.43 -31.98 36.02
CA LYS A 243 2.49 -32.02 37.50
C LYS A 243 3.65 -32.87 38.03
N ALA A 244 3.82 -34.07 37.50
CA ALA A 244 4.88 -35.01 37.92
C ALA A 244 6.29 -34.42 37.64
N ARG A 245 6.44 -33.63 36.58
CA ARG A 245 7.71 -33.02 36.20
C ARG A 245 7.90 -31.61 36.75
N ASN A 246 6.95 -31.07 37.52
CA ASN A 246 6.92 -29.70 38.01
C ASN A 246 7.06 -28.65 36.87
N ILE A 247 6.44 -28.92 35.72
CA ILE A 247 6.41 -28.05 34.54
C ILE A 247 5.05 -27.39 34.48
N LYS A 248 5.01 -26.06 34.20
CA LYS A 248 3.73 -25.38 33.89
C LYS A 248 3.16 -25.90 32.57
N PRO A 249 1.86 -26.24 32.51
CA PRO A 249 1.20 -26.53 31.25
C PRO A 249 1.33 -25.33 30.31
N VAL A 250 1.24 -25.58 28.99
CA VAL A 250 1.20 -24.50 28.00
C VAL A 250 -0.04 -23.62 28.27
N GLU A 251 0.20 -22.33 28.43
CA GLU A 251 -0.84 -21.29 28.62
C GLU A 251 -1.40 -20.82 27.29
#